data_a03053dee01c23c9a9911910cb883ebb
#
_entry.id   a03053dee01c23c9a9911910cb883ebb
#
_cell.length_a   1.000
_cell.length_b   1.000
_cell.length_c   1.000
_cell.angle_alpha   90.00
_cell.angle_beta   90.00
_cell.angle_gamma   90.00
#
_symmetry.space_group_name_H-M   'P 1'
#
loop_
_entity.id
_entity.type
_entity.pdbx_description
1 polymer ?
#
loop_
_entity_poly.entity_id
_entity_poly.type
_entity_poly.pdbx_seq_one_letter_code
_entity_poly.pdbx_strand_id
1 'polypeptide(L)'
;MFSIPNLAINRFWEKISNFIPDLLMGLFVLIIGLLIGNLLKKVVKTLITFFKIPYLLEKAKLSSKAQINIWLDILAEIFRWTVIIMFLIPTLEVWGLSRATGVINQLLLYLPNVIVAVVIGFIGSIIANLGADLVKSSIKSMGVASANTMAMFTRSTIIFFTILVIMNQLGVAQDLIRILFTGIVAMLAIAGGLAFGLGGKDLAKDLLRQLQKKIK
;
A
#
# COMPACT_ATOMS: atom_id res chain seq x y z
N MET A 1 36.05 -42.85 36.75
CA MET A 1 34.64 -42.42 36.72
C MET A 1 34.47 -40.87 36.76
N PHE A 2 35.35 -40.11 36.05
CA PHE A 2 35.39 -38.63 36.04
C PHE A 2 35.58 -38.01 34.64
N SER A 3 35.08 -38.68 33.57
CA SER A 3 35.29 -38.18 32.20
C SER A 3 34.11 -37.44 31.58
N ILE A 4 32.92 -37.54 32.18
CA ILE A 4 31.68 -36.95 31.63
C ILE A 4 31.63 -35.42 31.74
N PRO A 5 32.04 -34.78 32.88
CA PRO A 5 32.05 -33.34 33.00
C PRO A 5 32.98 -32.65 32.02
N ASN A 6 34.16 -33.23 31.77
CA ASN A 6 35.16 -32.67 30.88
C ASN A 6 34.72 -32.68 29.39
N LEU A 7 34.00 -33.70 28.98
CA LEU A 7 33.43 -33.79 27.64
C LEU A 7 32.32 -32.73 27.40
N ALA A 8 31.50 -32.49 28.40
CA ALA A 8 30.45 -31.45 28.31
C ALA A 8 31.05 -30.04 28.26
N ILE A 9 32.07 -29.80 29.12
CA ILE A 9 32.79 -28.51 29.15
C ILE A 9 33.53 -28.26 27.85
N ASN A 10 34.26 -29.26 27.33
CA ASN A 10 34.97 -29.12 26.06
C ASN A 10 34.04 -28.86 24.90
N ARG A 11 32.91 -29.57 24.79
CA ARG A 11 31.87 -29.31 23.78
C ARG A 11 31.27 -27.91 23.90
N PHE A 12 31.13 -27.40 25.11
CA PHE A 12 30.63 -26.05 25.34
C PHE A 12 31.65 -25.00 24.84
N TRP A 13 32.95 -25.18 25.19
CA TRP A 13 34.03 -24.31 24.71
C TRP A 13 34.18 -24.37 23.18
N GLU A 14 34.14 -25.54 22.56
CA GLU A 14 34.16 -25.70 21.12
C GLU A 14 32.99 -24.97 20.44
N LYS A 15 31.76 -25.09 21.00
CA LYS A 15 30.62 -24.35 20.47
C LYS A 15 30.78 -22.84 20.58
N ILE A 16 31.25 -22.31 21.68
CA ILE A 16 31.51 -20.88 21.87
C ILE A 16 32.62 -20.40 20.94
N SER A 17 33.73 -21.15 20.88
CA SER A 17 34.88 -20.80 20.02
C SER A 17 34.52 -20.73 18.53
N ASN A 18 33.63 -21.63 18.08
CA ASN A 18 33.15 -21.63 16.69
C ASN A 18 32.05 -20.58 16.46
N PHE A 19 31.24 -20.26 17.48
CA PHE A 19 30.14 -19.29 17.35
C PHE A 19 30.64 -17.85 17.23
N ILE A 20 31.78 -17.50 17.86
CA ILE A 20 32.32 -16.13 17.81
C ILE A 20 32.69 -15.70 16.39
N PRO A 21 33.43 -16.50 15.58
CA PRO A 21 33.72 -16.19 14.18
C PRO A 21 32.44 -16.04 13.33
N ASP A 22 31.48 -16.96 13.49
CA ASP A 22 30.23 -16.93 12.76
C ASP A 22 29.39 -15.69 13.13
N LEU A 23 29.39 -15.30 14.40
CA LEU A 23 28.71 -14.09 14.88
C LEU A 23 29.31 -12.83 14.26
N LEU A 24 30.66 -12.74 14.23
CA LEU A 24 31.35 -11.61 13.61
C LEU A 24 31.12 -11.56 12.09
N MET A 25 31.16 -12.72 11.43
CA MET A 25 30.89 -12.81 9.98
C MET A 25 29.46 -12.41 9.65
N GLY A 26 28.47 -12.89 10.37
CA GLY A 26 27.07 -12.49 10.20
C GLY A 26 26.85 -11.00 10.47
N LEU A 27 27.49 -10.44 11.51
CA LEU A 27 27.44 -9.01 11.79
C LEU A 27 28.05 -8.19 10.65
N PHE A 28 29.16 -8.65 10.08
CA PHE A 28 29.80 -8.00 8.94
C PHE A 28 28.86 -7.97 7.71
N VAL A 29 28.22 -9.10 7.39
CA VAL A 29 27.21 -9.19 6.32
C VAL A 29 26.06 -8.24 6.57
N LEU A 30 25.57 -8.14 7.82
CA LEU A 30 24.49 -7.24 8.17
C LEU A 30 24.87 -5.76 8.00
N ILE A 31 26.08 -5.39 8.41
CA ILE A 31 26.62 -4.02 8.23
C ILE A 31 26.68 -3.66 6.74
N ILE A 32 27.15 -4.58 5.89
CA ILE A 32 27.14 -4.39 4.43
C ILE A 32 25.71 -4.16 3.94
N GLY A 33 24.76 -4.96 4.39
CA GLY A 33 23.33 -4.81 4.05
C GLY A 33 22.78 -3.43 4.44
N LEU A 34 23.13 -2.94 5.64
CA LEU A 34 22.75 -1.59 6.10
C LEU A 34 23.34 -0.48 5.24
N LEU A 35 24.63 -0.61 4.86
CA LEU A 35 25.31 0.37 3.99
C LEU A 35 24.68 0.40 2.60
N ILE A 36 24.47 -0.77 1.98
CA ILE A 36 23.84 -0.89 0.66
C ILE A 36 22.39 -0.41 0.70
N GLY A 37 21.62 -0.76 1.74
CA GLY A 37 20.25 -0.28 1.93
C GLY A 37 20.17 1.24 2.02
N ASN A 38 21.07 1.88 2.79
CA ASN A 38 21.14 3.34 2.87
C ASN A 38 21.55 3.99 1.54
N LEU A 39 22.44 3.35 0.80
CA LEU A 39 22.82 3.80 -0.53
C LEU A 39 21.64 3.71 -1.50
N LEU A 40 20.94 2.59 -1.52
CA LEU A 40 19.76 2.40 -2.36
C LEU A 40 18.67 3.43 -2.06
N LYS A 41 18.40 3.71 -0.78
CA LYS A 41 17.46 4.78 -0.37
C LYS A 41 17.83 6.12 -1.00
N LYS A 42 19.12 6.49 -0.98
CA LYS A 42 19.60 7.73 -1.61
C LYS A 42 19.42 7.70 -3.13
N VAL A 43 19.78 6.58 -3.76
CA VAL A 43 19.64 6.39 -5.21
C VAL A 43 18.19 6.52 -5.65
N VAL A 44 17.26 5.84 -4.97
CA VAL A 44 15.82 5.92 -5.25
C VAL A 44 15.31 7.36 -5.14
N LYS A 45 15.64 8.07 -4.06
CA LYS A 45 15.27 9.49 -3.89
C LYS A 45 15.85 10.36 -5.01
N THR A 46 17.12 10.16 -5.36
CA THR A 46 17.79 10.93 -6.42
C THR A 46 17.15 10.66 -7.78
N LEU A 47 16.85 9.40 -8.12
CA LEU A 47 16.17 9.06 -9.37
C LEU A 47 14.80 9.73 -9.48
N ILE A 48 13.98 9.65 -8.42
CA ILE A 48 12.64 10.25 -8.43
C ILE A 48 12.72 11.78 -8.58
N THR A 49 13.69 12.43 -7.93
CA THR A 49 13.91 13.87 -8.07
C THR A 49 14.50 14.24 -9.42
N PHE A 50 15.35 13.39 -10.00
CA PHE A 50 15.91 13.58 -11.35
C PHE A 50 14.81 13.56 -12.43
N PHE A 51 13.85 12.66 -12.35
CA PHE A 51 12.68 12.63 -13.23
C PHE A 51 11.69 13.76 -12.97
N LYS A 52 11.99 14.67 -12.03
CA LYS A 52 11.14 15.82 -11.66
C LYS A 52 9.69 15.45 -11.32
N ILE A 53 9.45 14.20 -10.89
CA ILE A 53 8.12 13.71 -10.53
C ILE A 53 7.44 14.64 -9.50
N PRO A 54 8.11 15.07 -8.40
CA PRO A 54 7.51 16.00 -7.44
C PRO A 54 7.08 17.32 -8.09
N TYR A 55 7.90 17.88 -8.96
CA TYR A 55 7.63 19.13 -9.65
C TYR A 55 6.42 19.04 -10.59
N LEU A 56 6.30 17.92 -11.34
CA LEU A 56 5.19 17.69 -12.23
C LEU A 56 3.86 17.58 -11.49
N LEU A 57 3.84 16.85 -10.37
CA LEU A 57 2.67 16.67 -9.52
C LEU A 57 2.24 17.97 -8.82
N GLU A 58 3.21 18.76 -8.36
CA GLU A 58 2.97 20.07 -7.74
C GLU A 58 2.44 21.08 -8.78
N LYS A 59 3.06 21.14 -9.96
CA LYS A 59 2.61 22.02 -11.07
C LYS A 59 1.20 21.67 -11.55
N ALA A 60 0.86 20.39 -11.57
CA ALA A 60 -0.48 19.92 -11.88
C ALA A 60 -1.49 20.14 -10.73
N LYS A 61 -1.09 20.73 -9.60
CA LYS A 61 -1.92 20.92 -8.38
C LYS A 61 -2.54 19.62 -7.84
N LEU A 62 -1.93 18.47 -8.15
CA LEU A 62 -2.46 17.16 -7.78
C LEU A 62 -2.22 16.84 -6.29
N SER A 63 -1.15 17.38 -5.71
CA SER A 63 -0.81 17.18 -4.31
C SER A 63 0.16 18.27 -3.83
N SER A 64 0.20 18.51 -2.51
CA SER A 64 1.16 19.45 -1.93
C SER A 64 2.57 18.84 -1.92
N LYS A 65 3.60 19.68 -2.01
CA LYS A 65 5.01 19.25 -1.95
C LYS A 65 5.32 18.43 -0.71
N ALA A 66 4.73 18.80 0.44
CA ALA A 66 4.89 18.04 1.69
C ALA A 66 4.32 16.63 1.58
N GLN A 67 3.12 16.48 1.03
CA GLN A 67 2.50 15.18 0.82
C GLN A 67 3.31 14.29 -0.12
N ILE A 68 3.76 14.85 -1.26
CA ILE A 68 4.58 14.12 -2.23
C ILE A 68 5.86 13.60 -1.55
N ASN A 69 6.56 14.43 -0.79
CA ASN A 69 7.79 14.05 -0.11
C ASN A 69 7.57 12.92 0.90
N ILE A 70 6.45 12.94 1.66
CA ILE A 70 6.12 11.87 2.61
C ILE A 70 5.99 10.52 1.88
N TRP A 71 5.25 10.48 0.76
CA TRP A 71 5.07 9.23 0.01
C TRP A 71 6.37 8.73 -0.61
N LEU A 72 7.21 9.64 -1.11
CA LEU A 72 8.53 9.30 -1.64
C LEU A 72 9.48 8.77 -0.57
N ASP A 73 9.42 9.37 0.63
CA ASP A 73 10.20 8.91 1.78
C ASP A 73 9.79 7.51 2.23
N ILE A 74 8.49 7.25 2.30
CA ILE A 74 7.96 5.93 2.61
C ILE A 74 8.42 4.90 1.57
N LEU A 75 8.29 5.21 0.28
CA LEU A 75 8.69 4.31 -0.79
C LEU A 75 10.21 4.01 -0.74
N ALA A 76 11.04 5.04 -0.59
CA ALA A 76 12.48 4.88 -0.48
C ALA A 76 12.90 4.09 0.78
N GLU A 77 12.15 4.24 1.88
CA GLU A 77 12.37 3.48 3.11
C GLU A 77 12.04 1.99 2.94
N ILE A 78 10.97 1.66 2.21
CA ILE A 78 10.63 0.27 1.90
C ILE A 78 11.74 -0.39 1.07
N PHE A 79 12.27 0.28 0.06
CA PHE A 79 13.42 -0.23 -0.71
C PHE A 79 14.65 -0.46 0.16
N ARG A 80 14.93 0.45 1.11
CA ARG A 80 16.00 0.26 2.09
C ARG A 80 15.79 -1.01 2.91
N TRP A 81 14.59 -1.18 3.48
CA TRP A 81 14.25 -2.36 4.27
C TRP A 81 14.30 -3.65 3.47
N THR A 82 13.89 -3.62 2.20
CA THR A 82 14.00 -4.77 1.30
C THR A 82 15.44 -5.28 1.22
N VAL A 83 16.41 -4.38 1.03
CA VAL A 83 17.83 -4.75 1.00
C VAL A 83 18.30 -5.25 2.36
N ILE A 84 17.95 -4.58 3.46
CA ILE A 84 18.35 -5.02 4.80
C ILE A 84 17.84 -6.44 5.08
N ILE A 85 16.57 -6.73 4.76
CA ILE A 85 15.97 -8.07 4.94
C ILE A 85 16.65 -9.09 4.03
N MET A 86 17.00 -8.73 2.80
CA MET A 86 17.74 -9.60 1.88
C MET A 86 19.11 -9.99 2.43
N PHE A 87 19.83 -9.09 3.11
CA PHE A 87 21.10 -9.37 3.77
C PHE A 87 20.93 -10.05 5.14
N LEU A 88 19.77 -9.90 5.79
CA LEU A 88 19.46 -10.58 7.04
C LEU A 88 19.35 -12.11 6.84
N ILE A 89 18.89 -12.58 5.67
CA ILE A 89 18.77 -14.00 5.37
C ILE A 89 20.14 -14.73 5.50
N PRO A 90 21.20 -14.38 4.74
CA PRO A 90 22.50 -15.02 4.88
C PRO A 90 23.13 -14.76 6.27
N THR A 91 22.82 -13.64 6.92
CA THR A 91 23.27 -13.39 8.29
C THR A 91 22.72 -14.45 9.25
N LEU A 92 21.41 -14.75 9.18
CA LEU A 92 20.77 -15.79 10.00
C LEU A 92 21.27 -17.20 9.66
N GLU A 93 21.60 -17.47 8.40
CA GLU A 93 22.17 -18.75 7.97
C GLU A 93 23.56 -18.96 8.59
N VAL A 94 24.42 -17.95 8.56
CA VAL A 94 25.75 -17.98 9.21
C VAL A 94 25.63 -18.20 10.72
N TRP A 95 24.60 -17.61 11.35
CA TRP A 95 24.32 -17.82 12.79
C TRP A 95 23.66 -19.17 13.10
N GLY A 96 23.40 -20.02 12.10
CA GLY A 96 22.73 -21.32 12.28
C GLY A 96 21.23 -21.23 12.61
N LEU A 97 20.63 -20.07 12.39
CA LEU A 97 19.21 -19.80 12.70
C LEU A 97 18.27 -20.12 11.51
N SER A 98 18.43 -21.29 10.90
CA SER A 98 17.69 -21.70 9.68
C SER A 98 16.16 -21.64 9.80
N ARG A 99 15.61 -21.81 11.02
CA ARG A 99 14.16 -21.66 11.23
C ARG A 99 13.70 -20.21 11.10
N ALA A 100 14.50 -19.26 11.56
CA ALA A 100 14.22 -17.83 11.40
C ALA A 100 14.32 -17.38 9.94
N THR A 101 15.24 -17.96 9.17
CA THR A 101 15.41 -17.68 7.74
C THR A 101 14.12 -17.91 6.95
N GLY A 102 13.36 -18.98 7.25
CA GLY A 102 12.09 -19.26 6.60
C GLY A 102 11.05 -18.15 6.81
N VAL A 103 10.95 -17.62 8.02
CA VAL A 103 10.03 -16.51 8.34
C VAL A 103 10.46 -15.22 7.66
N ILE A 104 11.75 -14.91 7.69
CA ILE A 104 12.32 -13.70 7.06
C ILE A 104 12.15 -13.75 5.54
N ASN A 105 12.28 -14.93 4.93
CA ASN A 105 12.05 -15.10 3.50
C ASN A 105 10.58 -14.85 3.13
N GLN A 106 9.61 -15.26 3.94
CA GLN A 106 8.21 -14.92 3.74
C GLN A 106 7.97 -13.41 3.82
N LEU A 107 8.62 -12.71 4.75
CA LEU A 107 8.56 -11.25 4.83
C LEU A 107 9.14 -10.59 3.57
N LEU A 108 10.27 -11.12 3.04
CA LEU A 108 10.87 -10.61 1.81
C LEU A 108 9.90 -10.75 0.62
N LEU A 109 9.25 -11.91 0.50
CA LEU A 109 8.25 -12.17 -0.55
C LEU A 109 6.98 -11.32 -0.40
N TYR A 110 6.71 -10.80 0.79
CA TYR A 110 5.58 -9.91 1.07
C TYR A 110 5.85 -8.43 0.70
N LEU A 111 7.12 -8.02 0.65
CA LEU A 111 7.49 -6.62 0.37
C LEU A 111 6.95 -6.05 -0.95
N PRO A 112 6.87 -6.78 -2.07
CA PRO A 112 6.22 -6.29 -3.28
C PRO A 112 4.77 -5.86 -3.03
N ASN A 113 4.01 -6.58 -2.21
CA ASN A 113 2.64 -6.20 -1.85
C ASN A 113 2.60 -4.88 -1.06
N VAL A 114 3.58 -4.68 -0.17
CA VAL A 114 3.73 -3.42 0.57
C VAL A 114 4.03 -2.25 -0.35
N ILE A 115 4.92 -2.43 -1.33
CA ILE A 115 5.24 -1.40 -2.34
C ILE A 115 3.97 -1.01 -3.12
N VAL A 116 3.22 -2.00 -3.60
CA VAL A 116 1.97 -1.75 -4.33
C VAL A 116 0.94 -1.05 -3.44
N ALA A 117 0.81 -1.43 -2.17
CA ALA A 117 -0.08 -0.78 -1.21
C ALA A 117 0.26 0.71 -1.01
N VAL A 118 1.55 1.06 -0.94
CA VAL A 118 2.01 2.46 -0.84
C VAL A 118 1.68 3.24 -2.12
N VAL A 119 1.87 2.64 -3.30
CA VAL A 119 1.51 3.26 -4.58
C VAL A 119 0.00 3.50 -4.66
N ILE A 120 -0.82 2.53 -4.23
CA ILE A 120 -2.28 2.69 -4.15
C ILE A 120 -2.65 3.85 -3.21
N GLY A 121 -2.03 3.93 -2.05
CA GLY A 121 -2.25 5.02 -1.08
C GLY A 121 -1.92 6.39 -1.66
N PHE A 122 -0.79 6.49 -2.35
CA PHE A 122 -0.36 7.71 -3.02
C PHE A 122 -1.36 8.15 -4.10
N ILE A 123 -1.70 7.25 -5.03
CA ILE A 123 -2.67 7.52 -6.10
C ILE A 123 -4.04 7.84 -5.52
N GLY A 124 -4.50 7.08 -4.53
CA GLY A 124 -5.76 7.31 -3.85
C GLY A 124 -5.85 8.68 -3.17
N SER A 125 -4.76 9.15 -2.57
CA SER A 125 -4.69 10.49 -1.98
C SER A 125 -4.80 11.60 -3.04
N ILE A 126 -4.22 11.41 -4.22
CA ILE A 126 -4.35 12.32 -5.35
C ILE A 126 -5.80 12.35 -5.85
N ILE A 127 -6.39 11.19 -6.08
CA ILE A 127 -7.79 11.07 -6.53
C ILE A 127 -8.75 11.69 -5.52
N ALA A 128 -8.51 11.51 -4.22
CA ALA A 128 -9.32 12.11 -3.17
C ALA A 128 -9.29 13.65 -3.19
N ASN A 129 -8.10 14.23 -3.40
CA ASN A 129 -7.96 15.68 -3.52
C ASN A 129 -8.67 16.20 -4.79
N LEU A 130 -8.40 15.57 -5.94
CA LEU A 130 -9.03 15.96 -7.22
C LEU A 130 -10.55 15.84 -7.16
N GLY A 131 -11.07 14.73 -6.63
CA GLY A 131 -12.52 14.53 -6.48
C GLY A 131 -13.15 15.58 -5.58
N ALA A 132 -12.50 15.90 -4.46
CA ALA A 132 -12.98 16.95 -3.57
C ALA A 132 -12.97 18.34 -4.23
N ASP A 133 -11.93 18.68 -4.97
CA ASP A 133 -11.82 19.96 -5.67
C ASP A 133 -12.86 20.09 -6.80
N LEU A 134 -13.11 19.01 -7.54
CA LEU A 134 -14.15 18.97 -8.57
C LEU A 134 -15.55 19.18 -7.96
N VAL A 135 -15.87 18.47 -6.89
CA VAL A 135 -17.17 18.62 -6.19
C VAL A 135 -17.30 20.03 -5.60
N LYS A 136 -16.24 20.54 -4.98
CA LYS A 136 -16.23 21.90 -4.42
C LYS A 136 -16.50 22.96 -5.49
N SER A 137 -15.83 22.88 -6.64
CA SER A 137 -15.99 23.85 -7.73
C SER A 137 -17.39 23.77 -8.33
N SER A 138 -17.91 22.57 -8.56
CA SER A 138 -19.25 22.35 -9.11
C SER A 138 -20.36 22.89 -8.19
N ILE A 139 -20.29 22.62 -6.88
CA ILE A 139 -21.29 23.08 -5.91
C ILE A 139 -21.18 24.59 -5.67
N LYS A 140 -19.97 25.12 -5.64
CA LYS A 140 -19.76 26.57 -5.48
C LYS A 140 -20.35 27.37 -6.65
N SER A 141 -20.29 26.84 -7.88
CA SER A 141 -20.90 27.48 -9.06
C SER A 141 -22.43 27.49 -9.01
N MET A 142 -23.06 26.61 -8.20
CA MET A 142 -24.50 26.56 -7.97
C MET A 142 -24.96 27.47 -6.81
N GLY A 143 -24.05 28.24 -6.19
CA GLY A 143 -24.38 29.16 -5.09
C GLY A 143 -24.71 28.50 -3.76
N VAL A 144 -24.40 27.20 -3.59
CA VAL A 144 -24.73 26.45 -2.38
C VAL A 144 -23.67 26.62 -1.32
N ALA A 145 -24.06 27.05 -0.10
CA ALA A 145 -23.16 27.34 1.02
C ALA A 145 -22.37 26.11 1.53
N SER A 146 -22.87 24.88 1.27
CA SER A 146 -22.29 23.63 1.79
C SER A 146 -21.16 23.03 0.92
N ALA A 147 -20.60 23.76 -0.05
CA ALA A 147 -19.57 23.26 -0.97
C ALA A 147 -18.36 22.64 -0.24
N ASN A 148 -17.91 23.25 0.88
CA ASN A 148 -16.79 22.71 1.65
C ASN A 148 -17.11 21.39 2.35
N THR A 149 -18.33 21.25 2.89
CA THR A 149 -18.79 20.02 3.57
C THR A 149 -18.90 18.87 2.58
N MET A 150 -19.45 19.11 1.38
CA MET A 150 -19.56 18.10 0.33
C MET A 150 -18.18 17.68 -0.20
N ALA A 151 -17.26 18.61 -0.39
CA ALA A 151 -15.88 18.31 -0.76
C ALA A 151 -15.17 17.46 0.30
N MET A 152 -15.34 17.79 1.59
CA MET A 152 -14.77 17.00 2.68
C MET A 152 -15.36 15.60 2.73
N PHE A 153 -16.68 15.46 2.56
CA PHE A 153 -17.34 14.16 2.49
C PHE A 153 -16.83 13.31 1.33
N THR A 154 -16.72 13.89 0.13
CA THR A 154 -16.14 13.22 -1.06
C THR A 154 -14.72 12.74 -0.79
N ARG A 155 -13.87 13.62 -0.25
CA ARG A 155 -12.49 13.27 0.10
C ARG A 155 -12.43 12.11 1.08
N SER A 156 -13.20 12.18 2.17
CA SER A 156 -13.24 11.13 3.20
C SER A 156 -13.72 9.81 2.65
N THR A 157 -14.73 9.83 1.78
CA THR A 157 -15.25 8.63 1.11
C THR A 157 -14.19 7.98 0.23
N ILE A 158 -13.48 8.75 -0.61
CA ILE A 158 -12.42 8.22 -1.48
C ILE A 158 -11.26 7.67 -0.63
N ILE A 159 -10.85 8.38 0.43
CA ILE A 159 -9.81 7.89 1.35
C ILE A 159 -10.24 6.59 2.03
N PHE A 160 -11.49 6.50 2.47
CA PHE A 160 -12.02 5.28 3.09
C PHE A 160 -11.91 4.08 2.13
N PHE A 161 -12.35 4.21 0.88
CA PHE A 161 -12.20 3.15 -0.11
C PHE A 161 -10.73 2.85 -0.45
N THR A 162 -9.89 3.87 -0.51
CA THR A 162 -8.44 3.69 -0.70
C THR A 162 -7.84 2.84 0.41
N ILE A 163 -8.21 3.09 1.68
CA ILE A 163 -7.75 2.29 2.82
C ILE A 163 -8.22 0.83 2.68
N LEU A 164 -9.46 0.57 2.27
CA LEU A 164 -9.94 -0.79 2.04
C LEU A 164 -9.13 -1.51 0.95
N VAL A 165 -8.78 -0.83 -0.14
CA VAL A 165 -7.95 -1.39 -1.21
C VAL A 165 -6.52 -1.68 -0.71
N ILE A 166 -5.94 -0.77 0.09
CA ILE A 166 -4.64 -0.98 0.75
C ILE A 166 -4.68 -2.22 1.65
N MET A 167 -5.68 -2.34 2.51
CA MET A 167 -5.83 -3.50 3.41
C MET A 167 -5.97 -4.81 2.61
N ASN A 168 -6.75 -4.79 1.53
CA ASN A 168 -6.88 -5.94 0.63
C ASN A 168 -5.53 -6.30 -0.03
N GLN A 169 -4.75 -5.31 -0.48
CA GLN A 169 -3.41 -5.51 -1.06
C GLN A 169 -2.43 -6.10 -0.05
N LEU A 170 -2.52 -5.68 1.21
CA LEU A 170 -1.72 -6.18 2.32
C LEU A 170 -2.21 -7.55 2.85
N GLY A 171 -3.26 -8.13 2.29
CA GLY A 171 -3.80 -9.40 2.76
C GLY A 171 -4.51 -9.34 4.10
N VAL A 172 -4.79 -8.13 4.62
CA VAL A 172 -5.44 -7.93 5.91
C VAL A 172 -6.95 -8.09 5.75
N ALA A 173 -7.52 -9.06 6.43
CA ALA A 173 -8.97 -9.29 6.48
C ALA A 173 -9.67 -9.30 5.10
N GLN A 174 -9.03 -9.92 4.09
CA GLN A 174 -9.50 -9.90 2.70
C GLN A 174 -10.96 -10.33 2.53
N ASP A 175 -11.40 -11.36 3.27
CA ASP A 175 -12.77 -11.85 3.18
C ASP A 175 -13.79 -10.82 3.73
N LEU A 176 -13.46 -10.14 4.84
CA LEU A 176 -14.30 -9.07 5.38
C LEU A 176 -14.41 -7.90 4.42
N ILE A 177 -13.30 -7.50 3.81
CA ILE A 177 -13.26 -6.42 2.81
C ILE A 177 -14.08 -6.80 1.59
N ARG A 178 -13.96 -8.04 1.11
CA ARG A 178 -14.74 -8.55 -0.02
C ARG A 178 -16.23 -8.53 0.27
N ILE A 179 -16.66 -9.00 1.45
CA ILE A 179 -18.06 -9.00 1.88
C ILE A 179 -18.60 -7.58 1.96
N LEU A 180 -17.86 -6.67 2.61
CA LEU A 180 -18.24 -5.27 2.77
C LEU A 180 -18.36 -4.57 1.40
N PHE A 181 -17.39 -4.75 0.53
CA PHE A 181 -17.39 -4.15 -0.81
C PHE A 181 -18.55 -4.68 -1.65
N THR A 182 -18.74 -6.01 -1.67
CA THR A 182 -19.86 -6.65 -2.38
C THR A 182 -21.21 -6.15 -1.84
N GLY A 183 -21.36 -6.00 -0.52
CA GLY A 183 -22.55 -5.47 0.10
C GLY A 183 -22.86 -4.02 -0.33
N ILE A 184 -21.85 -3.15 -0.33
CA ILE A 184 -22.00 -1.76 -0.78
C ILE A 184 -22.37 -1.70 -2.27
N VAL A 185 -21.67 -2.45 -3.12
CA VAL A 185 -21.93 -2.48 -4.57
C VAL A 185 -23.34 -3.03 -4.84
N ALA A 186 -23.74 -4.11 -4.17
CA ALA A 186 -25.08 -4.68 -4.30
C ALA A 186 -26.17 -3.69 -3.86
N MET A 187 -25.96 -3.00 -2.74
CA MET A 187 -26.88 -1.96 -2.26
C MET A 187 -27.05 -0.84 -3.29
N LEU A 188 -25.95 -0.33 -3.83
CA LEU A 188 -25.97 0.74 -4.84
C LEU A 188 -26.61 0.27 -6.16
N ALA A 189 -26.31 -0.97 -6.59
CA ALA A 189 -26.89 -1.54 -7.80
C ALA A 189 -28.39 -1.73 -7.68
N ILE A 190 -28.87 -2.26 -6.56
CA ILE A 190 -30.29 -2.46 -6.31
C ILE A 190 -31.01 -1.11 -6.17
N ALA A 191 -30.46 -0.20 -5.34
CA ALA A 191 -31.07 1.12 -5.13
C ALA A 191 -31.09 1.93 -6.45
N GLY A 192 -30.00 1.96 -7.20
CA GLY A 192 -29.93 2.62 -8.50
C GLY A 192 -30.85 1.97 -9.52
N GLY A 193 -30.83 0.63 -9.63
CA GLY A 193 -31.69 -0.11 -10.55
C GLY A 193 -33.17 0.14 -10.28
N LEU A 194 -33.61 0.15 -9.03
CA LEU A 194 -34.96 0.46 -8.65
C LEU A 194 -35.32 1.95 -8.90
N ALA A 195 -34.42 2.87 -8.55
CA ALA A 195 -34.65 4.30 -8.76
C ALA A 195 -34.81 4.63 -10.26
N PHE A 196 -33.93 4.15 -11.11
CA PHE A 196 -34.00 4.35 -12.57
C PHE A 196 -35.12 3.52 -13.21
N GLY A 197 -35.33 2.28 -12.75
CA GLY A 197 -36.37 1.40 -13.28
C GLY A 197 -37.77 1.94 -12.99
N LEU A 198 -38.07 2.32 -11.76
CA LEU A 198 -39.36 2.88 -11.38
C LEU A 198 -39.52 4.33 -11.88
N GLY A 199 -38.49 5.17 -11.77
CA GLY A 199 -38.50 6.55 -12.27
C GLY A 199 -38.58 6.67 -13.80
N GLY A 200 -38.03 5.70 -14.53
CA GLY A 200 -38.05 5.67 -16.01
C GLY A 200 -39.31 5.03 -16.61
N LYS A 201 -40.21 4.42 -15.81
CA LYS A 201 -41.37 3.67 -16.28
C LYS A 201 -42.29 4.48 -17.20
N ASP A 202 -42.58 5.74 -16.83
CA ASP A 202 -43.48 6.59 -17.60
C ASP A 202 -42.84 7.07 -18.90
N LEU A 203 -41.56 7.40 -18.89
CA LEU A 203 -40.78 7.72 -20.08
C LEU A 203 -40.75 6.55 -21.09
N ALA A 204 -40.51 5.34 -20.60
CA ALA A 204 -40.49 4.14 -21.43
C ALA A 204 -41.88 3.89 -22.06
N LYS A 205 -42.96 4.08 -21.29
CA LYS A 205 -44.33 3.95 -21.78
C LYS A 205 -44.66 4.96 -22.87
N ASP A 206 -44.23 6.19 -22.72
CA ASP A 206 -44.47 7.25 -23.71
C ASP A 206 -43.68 7.02 -25.01
N LEU A 207 -42.43 6.58 -24.90
CA LEU A 207 -41.60 6.17 -26.06
C LEU A 207 -42.25 5.01 -26.83
N LEU A 208 -42.71 3.98 -26.13
CA LEU A 208 -43.39 2.86 -26.74
C LEU A 208 -44.70 3.28 -27.46
N ARG A 209 -45.51 4.19 -26.85
CA ARG A 209 -46.68 4.75 -27.47
C ARG A 209 -46.37 5.55 -28.74
N GLN A 210 -45.31 6.33 -28.77
CA GLN A 210 -44.83 7.07 -29.95
C GLN A 210 -44.42 6.14 -31.05
N LEU A 211 -43.70 5.05 -30.75
CA LEU A 211 -43.29 4.04 -31.73
C LEU A 211 -44.50 3.30 -32.32
N GLN A 212 -45.50 2.95 -31.50
CA GLN A 212 -46.74 2.32 -31.96
C GLN A 212 -47.56 3.22 -32.91
N LYS A 213 -47.55 4.54 -32.71
CA LYS A 213 -48.21 5.50 -33.59
C LYS A 213 -47.50 5.70 -34.93
N LYS A 214 -46.19 5.40 -35.02
CA LYS A 214 -45.39 5.50 -36.27
C LYS A 214 -45.49 4.25 -37.15
N ILE A 215 -45.93 3.14 -36.62
CA ILE A 215 -46.04 1.85 -37.34
C ILE A 215 -47.48 1.62 -37.88
N LYS A 216 -48.45 2.41 -37.41
CA LYS A 216 -49.80 2.50 -37.98
C LYS A 216 -49.89 3.68 -38.94
#